data_e0aa9e1c17708cf8cc94e70e3bc10569
#
_entry.id   e0aa9e1c17708cf8cc94e70e3bc10569
#
_cell.length_a   1.000
_cell.length_b   1.000
_cell.length_c   1.000
_cell.angle_alpha   90.00
_cell.angle_beta   90.00
_cell.angle_gamma   90.00
#
_symmetry.space_group_name_H-M   'P 1'
#
loop_
_entity.id
_entity.type
_entity.pdbx_description
1 polymer ?
#
loop_
_entity_poly.entity_id
_entity_poly.type
_entity_poly.pdbx_seq_one_letter_code
_entity_poly.pdbx_strand_id
1 'polypeptide(L)'
;FGQACFAQGDAKCTFGTGAFLLANTGREAKRSSNGLTTSVAWRTAEETAYCLDGQVYAAASAVRWLTDLGLIASAQEMDAVVAPDSEGVMFVPSLAGLAAPWWRSDALASLSGLSLASTRGHLVRAVLEGIAAQVAHLMGVFSADMGAPIRSLRVDGGLTRSAVLMQAQADLLQVPVEVYPS
;
A
#
# COMPACT_ATOMS: atom_id res chain seq x y z
N PHE A 1 16.38 -0.65 -5.67
CA PHE A 1 17.64 -1.40 -5.91
C PHE A 1 17.62 -2.72 -5.15
N GLY A 2 17.45 -2.72 -3.83
CA GLY A 2 17.50 -3.93 -2.99
C GLY A 2 16.47 -5.01 -3.33
N GLN A 3 15.36 -4.67 -3.98
CA GLN A 3 14.34 -5.61 -4.46
C GLN A 3 14.49 -5.93 -5.96
N ALA A 4 15.67 -5.68 -6.53
CA ALA A 4 16.01 -5.94 -7.93
C ALA A 4 15.03 -5.30 -8.96
N CYS A 5 14.40 -4.16 -8.63
CA CYS A 5 13.55 -3.39 -9.56
C CYS A 5 14.39 -2.56 -10.53
N PHE A 6 15.17 -3.21 -11.41
CA PHE A 6 16.14 -2.55 -12.28
C PHE A 6 15.56 -2.12 -13.62
N ALA A 7 14.55 -2.80 -14.11
CA ALA A 7 13.94 -2.47 -15.39
C ALA A 7 12.93 -1.33 -15.25
N GLN A 8 12.79 -0.53 -16.30
CA GLN A 8 11.72 0.46 -16.39
C GLN A 8 10.35 -0.24 -16.28
N GLY A 9 9.50 0.25 -15.38
CA GLY A 9 8.20 -0.34 -15.08
C GLY A 9 8.21 -1.33 -13.92
N ASP A 10 9.40 -1.74 -13.42
CA ASP A 10 9.47 -2.51 -12.17
C ASP A 10 8.99 -1.64 -11.00
N ALA A 11 8.17 -2.22 -10.13
CA ALA A 11 7.61 -1.53 -8.98
C ALA A 11 7.81 -2.31 -7.68
N LYS A 12 7.98 -1.57 -6.60
CA LYS A 12 8.07 -2.13 -5.25
C LYS A 12 7.14 -1.36 -4.30
N CYS A 13 6.70 -2.04 -3.24
CA CYS A 13 6.03 -1.42 -2.11
C CYS A 13 6.63 -1.93 -0.80
N THR A 14 7.08 -1.01 0.06
CA THR A 14 7.50 -1.34 1.42
C THR A 14 6.37 -1.05 2.38
N PHE A 15 5.84 -2.09 3.03
CA PHE A 15 4.80 -2.00 4.06
C PHE A 15 5.43 -1.83 5.44
N GLY A 16 5.83 -0.58 5.75
CA GLY A 16 6.30 -0.14 7.06
C GLY A 16 5.21 0.60 7.84
N THR A 17 5.56 1.62 8.63
CA THR A 17 4.61 2.52 9.32
C THR A 17 3.53 3.03 8.38
N GLY A 18 3.95 3.49 7.19
CA GLY A 18 3.14 3.70 6.01
C GLY A 18 3.48 2.66 4.93
N ALA A 19 2.90 2.80 3.74
CA ALA A 19 3.30 2.05 2.56
C ALA A 19 3.96 2.99 1.54
N PHE A 20 5.14 2.61 1.05
CA PHE A 20 5.95 3.42 0.13
C PHE A 20 6.13 2.69 -1.18
N LEU A 21 5.45 3.21 -2.19
CA LEU A 21 5.42 2.68 -3.53
C LEU A 21 6.41 3.41 -4.43
N LEU A 22 7.30 2.69 -5.10
CA LEU A 22 8.24 3.23 -6.07
C LEU A 22 8.12 2.46 -7.38
N ALA A 23 8.06 3.17 -8.51
CA ALA A 23 8.12 2.58 -9.84
C ALA A 23 9.31 3.16 -10.62
N ASN A 24 10.16 2.30 -11.15
CA ASN A 24 11.34 2.68 -11.90
C ASN A 24 10.96 3.30 -13.25
N THR A 25 11.41 4.53 -13.51
CA THR A 25 11.21 5.25 -14.78
C THR A 25 12.42 5.20 -15.72
N GLY A 26 13.46 4.43 -15.33
CA GLY A 26 14.71 4.35 -16.08
C GLY A 26 15.56 5.61 -15.92
N ARG A 27 16.20 6.05 -17.00
CA ARG A 27 17.10 7.21 -17.01
C ARG A 27 16.39 8.56 -17.12
N GLU A 28 15.08 8.55 -17.23
CA GLU A 28 14.28 9.77 -17.37
C GLU A 28 13.65 10.17 -16.02
N ALA A 29 13.91 11.40 -15.58
CA ALA A 29 13.24 12.01 -14.44
C ALA A 29 11.81 12.41 -14.83
N LYS A 30 10.92 11.43 -14.94
CA LYS A 30 9.54 11.64 -15.41
C LYS A 30 8.74 12.41 -14.37
N ARG A 31 8.17 13.54 -14.76
CA ARG A 31 7.26 14.30 -13.89
C ARG A 31 5.87 13.71 -13.93
N SER A 32 5.29 13.47 -12.76
CA SER A 32 3.90 13.04 -12.65
C SER A 32 2.94 14.18 -13.01
N SER A 33 1.90 13.86 -13.75
CA SER A 33 0.74 14.73 -13.97
C SER A 33 -0.44 14.42 -13.04
N ASN A 34 -0.33 13.34 -12.25
CA ASN A 34 -1.40 12.79 -11.42
C ASN A 34 -1.07 12.81 -9.91
N GLY A 35 -0.15 13.70 -9.48
CA GLY A 35 0.09 13.94 -8.05
C GLY A 35 1.13 13.03 -7.38
N LEU A 36 1.91 12.27 -8.15
CA LEU A 36 3.06 11.52 -7.60
C LEU A 36 4.29 12.43 -7.49
N THR A 37 5.28 12.03 -6.70
CA THR A 37 6.59 12.68 -6.67
C THR A 37 7.58 11.92 -7.56
N THR A 38 8.67 12.61 -7.95
CA THR A 38 9.77 12.01 -8.71
C THR A 38 11.03 12.08 -7.88
N SER A 39 11.73 10.96 -7.77
CA SER A 39 12.94 10.83 -6.97
C SER A 39 14.05 10.11 -7.75
N VAL A 40 15.29 10.23 -7.27
CA VAL A 40 16.39 9.38 -7.74
C VAL A 40 16.22 8.01 -7.11
N ALA A 41 16.07 6.97 -7.93
CA ALA A 41 15.97 5.58 -7.46
C ALA A 41 17.34 5.06 -7.00
N TRP A 42 18.40 5.26 -7.81
CA TRP A 42 19.80 5.00 -7.50
C TRP A 42 20.73 5.77 -8.41
N ARG A 43 21.96 5.87 -7.99
CA ARG A 43 23.05 6.42 -8.80
C ARG A 43 24.28 5.53 -8.66
N THR A 44 24.84 5.13 -9.78
CA THR A 44 26.13 4.43 -9.88
C THR A 44 27.15 5.32 -10.61
N ALA A 45 28.37 4.82 -10.83
CA ALA A 45 29.36 5.52 -11.65
C ALA A 45 28.92 5.64 -13.13
N GLU A 46 28.06 4.72 -13.58
CA GLU A 46 27.70 4.57 -15.00
C GLU A 46 26.33 5.18 -15.33
N GLU A 47 25.40 5.25 -14.33
CA GLU A 47 24.05 5.73 -14.57
C GLU A 47 23.38 6.34 -13.36
N THR A 48 22.35 7.14 -13.63
CA THR A 48 21.35 7.55 -12.66
C THR A 48 19.99 7.03 -13.13
N ALA A 49 19.29 6.30 -12.28
CA ALA A 49 17.92 5.87 -12.51
C ALA A 49 16.97 6.69 -11.62
N TYR A 50 15.78 6.95 -12.14
CA TYR A 50 14.74 7.70 -11.46
C TYR A 50 13.54 6.80 -11.17
N CYS A 51 12.69 7.24 -10.26
CA CYS A 51 11.42 6.59 -9.97
C CYS A 51 10.32 7.63 -9.73
N LEU A 52 9.11 7.23 -10.01
CA LEU A 52 7.92 7.83 -9.42
C LEU A 52 7.78 7.27 -8.00
N ASP A 53 7.29 8.12 -7.10
CA ASP A 53 7.14 7.83 -5.67
C ASP A 53 5.73 8.21 -5.22
N GLY A 54 5.03 7.28 -4.59
CA GLY A 54 3.73 7.46 -3.98
C GLY A 54 3.68 6.83 -2.60
N GLN A 55 2.91 7.44 -1.70
CA GLN A 55 2.91 7.08 -0.29
C GLN A 55 1.49 6.88 0.23
N VAL A 56 1.33 5.91 1.13
CA VAL A 56 0.18 5.75 2.02
C VAL A 56 0.68 6.00 3.43
N TYR A 57 0.15 7.02 4.13
CA TYR A 57 0.67 7.42 5.44
C TYR A 57 0.39 6.39 6.53
N ALA A 58 -0.71 5.66 6.45
CA ALA A 58 -1.13 4.72 7.47
C ALA A 58 -1.21 3.28 6.95
N ALA A 59 -0.22 2.46 7.24
CA ALA A 59 -0.20 1.02 7.00
C ALA A 59 -0.01 0.26 8.33
N ALA A 60 1.23 0.01 8.79
CA ALA A 60 1.42 -0.61 10.10
C ALA A 60 0.95 0.28 11.26
N SER A 61 0.91 1.60 11.08
CA SER A 61 0.29 2.50 12.06
C SER A 61 -1.23 2.28 12.18
N ALA A 62 -1.93 1.93 11.10
CA ALA A 62 -3.36 1.56 11.18
C ALA A 62 -3.56 0.22 11.91
N VAL A 63 -2.67 -0.75 11.71
CA VAL A 63 -2.68 -2.02 12.46
C VAL A 63 -2.38 -1.77 13.94
N ARG A 64 -1.42 -0.91 14.25
CA ARG A 64 -1.14 -0.50 15.62
C ARG A 64 -2.35 0.18 16.27
N TRP A 65 -3.05 1.04 15.55
CA TRP A 65 -4.28 1.66 16.02
C TRP A 65 -5.36 0.63 16.38
N LEU A 66 -5.50 -0.48 15.62
CA LEU A 66 -6.37 -1.59 16.00
C LEU A 66 -5.96 -2.23 17.34
N THR A 67 -4.65 -2.33 17.60
CA THR A 67 -4.12 -2.83 18.89
C THR A 67 -4.42 -1.83 20.02
N ASP A 68 -4.21 -0.55 19.78
CA ASP A 68 -4.48 0.51 20.77
C ASP A 68 -5.97 0.58 21.14
N LEU A 69 -6.87 0.22 20.21
CA LEU A 69 -8.31 0.06 20.44
C LEU A 69 -8.70 -1.27 21.10
N GLY A 70 -7.78 -2.21 21.29
CA GLY A 70 -8.06 -3.53 21.84
C GLY A 70 -8.80 -4.47 20.88
N LEU A 71 -8.84 -4.17 19.58
CA LEU A 71 -9.48 -5.03 18.58
C LEU A 71 -8.62 -6.24 18.21
N ILE A 72 -7.31 -6.13 18.36
CA ILE A 72 -6.33 -7.22 18.27
C ILE A 72 -5.32 -7.06 19.41
N ALA A 73 -4.72 -8.13 19.88
CA ALA A 73 -3.68 -8.06 20.92
C ALA A 73 -2.31 -7.66 20.32
N SER A 74 -2.07 -8.01 19.06
CA SER A 74 -0.84 -7.71 18.35
C SER A 74 -1.03 -7.84 16.83
N ALA A 75 -0.09 -7.31 16.05
CA ALA A 75 -0.10 -7.48 14.59
C ALA A 75 -0.01 -8.96 14.16
N GLN A 76 0.59 -9.83 14.98
CA GLN A 76 0.70 -11.26 14.71
C GLN A 76 -0.65 -11.99 14.86
N GLU A 77 -1.56 -11.48 15.69
CA GLU A 77 -2.91 -12.05 15.85
C GLU A 77 -3.86 -11.66 14.70
N MET A 78 -3.52 -10.69 13.92
CA MET A 78 -4.38 -10.07 12.93
C MET A 78 -5.05 -11.11 11.99
N ASP A 79 -4.26 -11.99 11.39
CA ASP A 79 -4.76 -13.00 10.44
C ASP A 79 -5.64 -14.07 11.11
N ALA A 80 -5.50 -14.27 12.43
CA ALA A 80 -6.35 -15.20 13.19
C ALA A 80 -7.70 -14.59 13.59
N VAL A 81 -7.78 -13.26 13.68
CA VAL A 81 -9.00 -12.53 14.10
C VAL A 81 -9.83 -12.09 12.91
N VAL A 82 -9.21 -11.87 11.77
CA VAL A 82 -9.85 -11.32 10.57
C VAL A 82 -11.01 -12.21 10.08
N ALA A 83 -12.14 -11.58 9.74
CA ALA A 83 -13.26 -12.28 9.12
C ALA A 83 -12.95 -12.65 7.65
N PRO A 84 -13.64 -13.65 7.08
CA PRO A 84 -13.46 -14.06 5.68
C PRO A 84 -13.67 -12.90 4.68
N ASP A 85 -14.58 -12.00 4.99
CA ASP A 85 -14.87 -10.77 4.24
C ASP A 85 -15.19 -9.62 5.20
N SER A 86 -15.41 -8.40 4.68
CA SER A 86 -15.74 -7.22 5.48
C SER A 86 -17.26 -7.03 5.69
N GLU A 87 -18.12 -7.85 5.08
CA GLU A 87 -19.59 -7.72 5.14
C GLU A 87 -20.06 -6.28 4.83
N GLY A 88 -19.39 -5.62 3.86
CA GLY A 88 -19.69 -4.24 3.46
C GLY A 88 -19.12 -3.17 4.40
N VAL A 89 -18.39 -3.52 5.43
CA VAL A 89 -17.65 -2.55 6.24
C VAL A 89 -16.48 -2.03 5.42
N MET A 90 -16.34 -0.71 5.31
CA MET A 90 -15.28 -0.04 4.57
C MET A 90 -14.50 0.88 5.49
N PHE A 91 -13.19 0.94 5.30
CA PHE A 91 -12.29 1.81 6.03
C PHE A 91 -11.43 2.65 5.09
N VAL A 92 -11.44 3.97 5.29
CA VAL A 92 -10.50 4.89 4.64
C VAL A 92 -9.35 5.17 5.61
N PRO A 93 -8.12 4.67 5.35
CA PRO A 93 -7.01 4.71 6.31
C PRO A 93 -6.29 6.07 6.33
N SER A 94 -7.02 7.18 6.44
CA SER A 94 -6.47 8.54 6.54
C SER A 94 -6.23 8.98 7.99
N LEU A 95 -5.71 8.07 8.84
CA LEU A 95 -5.39 8.34 10.24
C LEU A 95 -4.33 9.45 10.42
N ALA A 96 -3.53 9.69 9.41
CA ALA A 96 -2.51 10.75 9.36
C ALA A 96 -2.69 11.64 8.10
N GLY A 97 -3.91 11.77 7.61
CA GLY A 97 -4.20 12.40 6.33
C GLY A 97 -4.04 11.46 5.14
N LEU A 98 -4.25 11.98 3.95
CA LEU A 98 -4.01 11.30 2.67
C LEU A 98 -2.76 11.89 2.00
N ALA A 99 -1.82 11.02 1.65
CA ALA A 99 -0.64 11.38 0.89
C ALA A 99 -0.94 11.44 -0.63
N ALA A 100 0.01 11.01 -1.46
CA ALA A 100 -0.17 10.92 -2.90
C ALA A 100 -1.39 10.04 -3.25
N PRO A 101 -2.14 10.39 -4.27
CA PRO A 101 -2.07 11.58 -5.12
C PRO A 101 -2.86 12.78 -4.59
N TRP A 102 -3.57 12.63 -3.46
CA TRP A 102 -4.55 13.62 -2.96
C TRP A 102 -3.93 14.79 -2.20
N TRP A 103 -2.84 14.55 -1.47
CA TRP A 103 -2.13 15.53 -0.64
C TRP A 103 -3.06 16.29 0.31
N ARG A 104 -3.96 15.55 0.99
CA ARG A 104 -4.95 16.07 1.94
C ARG A 104 -4.54 15.73 3.36
N SER A 105 -3.73 16.60 3.98
CA SER A 105 -3.29 16.44 5.38
C SER A 105 -4.42 16.60 6.40
N ASP A 106 -5.52 17.24 5.99
CA ASP A 106 -6.73 17.47 6.78
C ASP A 106 -7.75 16.32 6.70
N ALA A 107 -7.53 15.33 5.82
CA ALA A 107 -8.43 14.19 5.69
C ALA A 107 -8.40 13.33 6.96
N LEU A 108 -9.59 12.95 7.42
CA LEU A 108 -9.75 12.06 8.58
C LEU A 108 -10.13 10.65 8.12
N ALA A 109 -9.69 9.66 8.89
CA ALA A 109 -10.11 8.28 8.67
C ALA A 109 -11.61 8.12 8.87
N SER A 110 -12.21 7.23 8.11
CA SER A 110 -13.62 6.90 8.25
C SER A 110 -13.85 5.40 8.21
N LEU A 111 -14.82 4.96 9.00
CA LEU A 111 -15.34 3.60 9.00
C LEU A 111 -16.82 3.69 8.67
N SER A 112 -17.28 2.94 7.69
CA SER A 112 -18.68 2.98 7.21
C SER A 112 -19.19 1.57 6.92
N GLY A 113 -20.50 1.43 6.63
CA GLY A 113 -21.10 0.14 6.34
C GLY A 113 -21.37 -0.74 7.57
N LEU A 114 -21.31 -0.19 8.78
CA LEU A 114 -21.55 -0.92 10.03
C LEU A 114 -23.02 -1.29 10.21
N SER A 115 -23.26 -2.49 10.74
CA SER A 115 -24.55 -3.00 11.17
C SER A 115 -24.42 -3.70 12.53
N LEU A 116 -25.56 -4.13 13.10
CA LEU A 116 -25.55 -4.93 14.33
C LEU A 116 -24.85 -6.31 14.16
N ALA A 117 -24.70 -6.79 12.94
CA ALA A 117 -23.97 -8.01 12.62
C ALA A 117 -22.45 -7.79 12.51
N SER A 118 -22.00 -6.55 12.46
CA SER A 118 -20.57 -6.24 12.31
C SER A 118 -19.79 -6.68 13.54
N THR A 119 -18.75 -7.45 13.33
CA THR A 119 -17.86 -7.98 14.38
C THR A 119 -16.48 -7.32 14.32
N ARG A 120 -15.66 -7.52 15.35
CA ARG A 120 -14.27 -7.04 15.32
C ARG A 120 -13.49 -7.59 14.12
N GLY A 121 -13.78 -8.83 13.69
CA GLY A 121 -13.15 -9.44 12.52
C GLY A 121 -13.43 -8.70 11.22
N HIS A 122 -14.67 -8.20 11.03
CA HIS A 122 -15.04 -7.36 9.89
C HIS A 122 -14.32 -6.00 9.94
N LEU A 123 -14.13 -5.40 11.14
CA LEU A 123 -13.37 -4.15 11.28
C LEU A 123 -11.89 -4.34 10.93
N VAL A 124 -11.27 -5.43 11.41
CA VAL A 124 -9.89 -5.77 11.07
C VAL A 124 -9.75 -5.99 9.56
N ARG A 125 -10.69 -6.74 8.96
CA ARG A 125 -10.73 -6.98 7.53
C ARG A 125 -10.82 -5.68 6.73
N ALA A 126 -11.74 -4.81 7.09
CA ALA A 126 -11.92 -3.50 6.43
C ALA A 126 -10.65 -2.64 6.49
N VAL A 127 -9.91 -2.66 7.62
CA VAL A 127 -8.65 -1.92 7.74
C VAL A 127 -7.59 -2.46 6.78
N LEU A 128 -7.44 -3.80 6.67
CA LEU A 128 -6.50 -4.41 5.74
C LEU A 128 -6.86 -4.13 4.29
N GLU A 129 -8.14 -4.27 3.94
CA GLU A 129 -8.65 -3.95 2.61
C GLU A 129 -8.48 -2.47 2.26
N GLY A 130 -8.70 -1.56 3.22
CA GLY A 130 -8.48 -0.13 3.05
C GLY A 130 -7.02 0.22 2.75
N ILE A 131 -6.06 -0.43 3.43
CA ILE A 131 -4.63 -0.28 3.13
C ILE A 131 -4.33 -0.79 1.72
N ALA A 132 -4.80 -1.99 1.38
CA ALA A 132 -4.59 -2.60 0.07
C ALA A 132 -5.23 -1.77 -1.05
N ALA A 133 -6.41 -1.21 -0.83
CA ALA A 133 -7.11 -0.36 -1.79
C ALA A 133 -6.36 0.94 -2.09
N GLN A 134 -5.74 1.59 -1.09
CA GLN A 134 -4.92 2.77 -1.35
C GLN A 134 -3.67 2.43 -2.18
N VAL A 135 -3.00 1.32 -1.89
CA VAL A 135 -1.86 0.85 -2.70
C VAL A 135 -2.30 0.50 -4.12
N ALA A 136 -3.45 -0.16 -4.28
CA ALA A 136 -4.01 -0.48 -5.60
C ALA A 136 -4.36 0.78 -6.39
N HIS A 137 -4.94 1.80 -5.75
CA HIS A 137 -5.20 3.08 -6.38
C HIS A 137 -3.90 3.75 -6.86
N LEU A 138 -2.86 3.79 -6.02
CA LEU A 138 -1.56 4.33 -6.41
C LEU A 138 -0.97 3.59 -7.61
N MET A 139 -1.06 2.25 -7.66
CA MET A 139 -0.61 1.46 -8.82
C MET A 139 -1.30 1.88 -10.12
N GLY A 140 -2.60 2.20 -10.05
CA GLY A 140 -3.34 2.76 -11.18
C GLY A 140 -2.79 4.13 -11.61
N VAL A 141 -2.50 5.00 -10.65
CA VAL A 141 -1.90 6.33 -10.90
C VAL A 141 -0.49 6.20 -11.52
N PHE A 142 0.34 5.28 -10.99
CA PHE A 142 1.65 4.97 -11.57
C PHE A 142 1.53 4.49 -13.01
N SER A 143 0.61 3.56 -13.28
CA SER A 143 0.39 3.04 -14.64
C SER A 143 -0.04 4.14 -15.61
N ALA A 144 -0.89 5.07 -15.17
CA ALA A 144 -1.32 6.21 -15.98
C ALA A 144 -0.13 7.15 -16.30
N ASP A 145 0.68 7.50 -15.29
CA ASP A 145 1.85 8.35 -15.49
C ASP A 145 2.96 7.67 -16.32
N MET A 146 3.12 6.35 -16.15
CA MET A 146 4.08 5.58 -16.94
C MET A 146 3.64 5.39 -18.40
N GLY A 147 2.34 5.49 -18.68
CA GLY A 147 1.75 5.19 -20.00
C GLY A 147 1.75 3.67 -20.31
N ALA A 148 1.95 2.83 -19.31
CA ALA A 148 1.96 1.37 -19.43
C ALA A 148 1.55 0.72 -18.11
N PRO A 149 0.87 -0.44 -18.13
CA PRO A 149 0.49 -1.13 -16.91
C PRO A 149 1.72 -1.68 -16.19
N ILE A 150 1.74 -1.55 -14.86
CA ILE A 150 2.70 -2.25 -14.00
C ILE A 150 2.23 -3.71 -13.90
N ARG A 151 3.14 -4.66 -14.15
CA ARG A 151 2.79 -6.09 -14.35
C ARG A 151 3.01 -6.97 -13.13
N SER A 152 3.75 -6.49 -12.14
CA SER A 152 3.95 -7.16 -10.85
C SER A 152 4.32 -6.13 -9.80
N LEU A 153 4.11 -6.47 -8.53
CA LEU A 153 4.50 -5.64 -7.41
C LEU A 153 5.39 -6.46 -6.47
N ARG A 154 6.63 -6.04 -6.28
CA ARG A 154 7.51 -6.59 -5.26
C ARG A 154 7.27 -5.91 -3.93
N VAL A 155 7.09 -6.70 -2.87
CA VAL A 155 6.72 -6.16 -1.56
C VAL A 155 7.68 -6.64 -0.47
N ASP A 156 7.95 -5.77 0.50
CA ASP A 156 8.68 -6.06 1.72
C ASP A 156 8.08 -5.31 2.92
N GLY A 157 8.69 -5.49 4.08
CA GLY A 157 8.28 -4.87 5.32
C GLY A 157 7.42 -5.76 6.21
N GLY A 158 7.22 -5.32 7.44
CA GLY A 158 6.62 -6.16 8.49
C GLY A 158 5.21 -6.68 8.22
N LEU A 159 4.39 -5.92 7.49
CA LEU A 159 3.02 -6.32 7.18
C LEU A 159 2.91 -7.36 6.06
N THR A 160 3.98 -7.65 5.32
CA THR A 160 3.97 -8.73 4.31
C THR A 160 3.84 -10.12 4.93
N ARG A 161 3.97 -10.22 6.26
CA ARG A 161 3.71 -11.45 7.01
C ARG A 161 2.21 -11.79 7.10
N SER A 162 1.32 -10.83 6.87
CA SER A 162 -0.12 -11.08 6.79
C SER A 162 -0.47 -11.66 5.43
N ALA A 163 -0.85 -12.94 5.41
CA ALA A 163 -1.34 -13.59 4.20
C ALA A 163 -2.64 -12.94 3.71
N VAL A 164 -3.49 -12.50 4.63
CA VAL A 164 -4.76 -11.83 4.31
C VAL A 164 -4.52 -10.49 3.60
N LEU A 165 -3.60 -9.67 4.09
CA LEU A 165 -3.26 -8.40 3.44
C LEU A 165 -2.65 -8.64 2.06
N MET A 166 -1.72 -9.59 1.94
CA MET A 166 -1.07 -9.90 0.65
C MET A 166 -2.06 -10.46 -0.36
N GLN A 167 -3.02 -11.29 0.08
CA GLN A 167 -4.08 -11.79 -0.79
C GLN A 167 -5.01 -10.65 -1.24
N ALA A 168 -5.49 -9.81 -0.31
CA ALA A 168 -6.30 -8.64 -0.65
C ALA A 168 -5.58 -7.71 -1.64
N GLN A 169 -4.27 -7.53 -1.47
CA GLN A 169 -3.46 -6.74 -2.39
C GLN A 169 -3.40 -7.35 -3.79
N ALA A 170 -3.20 -8.67 -3.90
CA ALA A 170 -3.16 -9.37 -5.17
C ALA A 170 -4.54 -9.35 -5.85
N ASP A 171 -5.62 -9.55 -5.08
CA ASP A 171 -6.99 -9.53 -5.58
C ASP A 171 -7.39 -8.16 -6.14
N LEU A 172 -6.98 -7.07 -5.48
CA LEU A 172 -7.28 -5.72 -5.95
C LEU A 172 -6.41 -5.29 -7.14
N LEU A 173 -5.17 -5.74 -7.19
CA LEU A 173 -4.25 -5.39 -8.27
C LEU A 173 -4.43 -6.23 -9.54
N GLN A 174 -4.90 -7.47 -9.40
CA GLN A 174 -5.00 -8.46 -10.49
C GLN A 174 -3.65 -8.70 -11.20
N VAL A 175 -2.54 -8.52 -10.46
CA VAL A 175 -1.17 -8.83 -10.90
C VAL A 175 -0.43 -9.58 -9.79
N PRO A 176 0.65 -10.31 -10.10
CA PRO A 176 1.47 -10.98 -9.10
C PRO A 176 2.00 -10.00 -8.03
N VAL A 177 1.87 -10.40 -6.76
CA VAL A 177 2.49 -9.74 -5.60
C VAL A 177 3.61 -10.66 -5.11
N GLU A 178 4.85 -10.22 -5.26
CA GLU A 178 6.05 -11.00 -4.95
C GLU A 178 6.61 -10.55 -3.61
N VAL A 179 6.49 -11.38 -2.57
CA VAL A 179 7.03 -11.08 -1.24
C VAL A 179 8.55 -11.32 -1.26
N TYR A 180 9.32 -10.27 -1.05
CA TYR A 180 10.77 -10.35 -0.93
C TYR A 180 11.15 -10.71 0.51
N PRO A 181 12.10 -11.62 0.71
CA PRO A 181 12.58 -11.94 2.05
C PRO A 181 13.26 -10.71 2.66
N SER A 182 12.84 -10.35 3.88
CA SER A 182 13.41 -9.26 4.70
C SER A 182 14.48 -9.79 5.64
#